data_9c55fab7d1da788b7526c771c7ba224f
#
_entry.id   9c55fab7d1da788b7526c771c7ba224f
#
_cell.length_a   1.000
_cell.length_b   1.000
_cell.length_c   1.000
_cell.angle_alpha   90.00
_cell.angle_beta   90.00
_cell.angle_gamma   90.00
#
_symmetry.space_group_name_H-M   'P 1'
#
loop_
_entity.id
_entity.type
_entity.pdbx_description
1 polymer ?
#
loop_
_entity_poly.entity_id
_entity_poly.type
_entity_poly.pdbx_seq_one_letter_code
_entity_poly.pdbx_strand_id
1 'polypeptide(L)'
;AVYEFVAYERMLKKSKKNGNNKKLPMVNILVFYTGERPWNAARQLSQLVEVDERFIACFHDYKMNLIEITGNTSYNFNEEDVYNLFYICRSIYDQSIYEGTSNHFGLVKSSVLKVVKTLTDVEWLDLEELEEKEKIEMCEAEKRWLEVKSKEWKAEGIELGIKQGIEQGVELGQVFLYKTMIKNGMSVNEISKVCSISVESLKRVLSD
;
A
#
# COMPACT_ATOMS: atom_id res chain seq x y z
N ALA A 1 -17.18 -22.45 -2.57
CA ALA A 1 -18.14 -23.56 -2.38
C ALA A 1 -19.56 -23.05 -2.05
N VAL A 2 -19.80 -22.38 -0.89
CA VAL A 2 -21.17 -21.96 -0.50
C VAL A 2 -21.81 -21.03 -1.54
N TYR A 3 -21.13 -20.03 -2.02
CA TYR A 3 -21.65 -19.10 -3.03
C TYR A 3 -21.95 -19.78 -4.36
N GLU A 4 -21.12 -20.71 -4.81
CA GLU A 4 -21.36 -21.51 -6.01
C GLU A 4 -22.60 -22.38 -5.85
N PHE A 5 -22.70 -23.07 -4.71
CA PHE A 5 -23.87 -23.89 -4.40
C PHE A 5 -25.17 -23.09 -4.43
N VAL A 6 -25.20 -21.92 -3.77
CA VAL A 6 -26.37 -21.03 -3.75
C VAL A 6 -26.71 -20.51 -5.17
N ALA A 7 -25.69 -20.20 -5.97
CA ALA A 7 -25.90 -19.77 -7.36
C ALA A 7 -26.53 -20.89 -8.19
N TYR A 8 -25.99 -22.12 -8.13
CA TYR A 8 -26.54 -23.28 -8.83
C TYR A 8 -27.94 -23.62 -8.35
N GLU A 9 -28.22 -23.57 -7.05
CA GLU A 9 -29.55 -23.80 -6.50
C GLU A 9 -30.59 -22.84 -7.08
N ARG A 10 -30.25 -21.55 -7.14
CA ARG A 10 -31.12 -20.52 -7.74
C ARG A 10 -31.35 -20.76 -9.23
N MET A 11 -30.31 -21.14 -9.96
CA MET A 11 -30.41 -21.44 -11.38
C MET A 11 -31.28 -22.67 -11.64
N LEU A 12 -31.14 -23.73 -10.83
CA LEU A 12 -31.95 -24.95 -10.90
C LEU A 12 -33.43 -24.66 -10.62
N LYS A 13 -33.73 -23.84 -9.59
CA LYS A 13 -35.13 -23.42 -9.30
C LYS A 13 -35.74 -22.67 -10.48
N LYS A 14 -35.00 -21.77 -11.12
CA LYS A 14 -35.46 -21.05 -12.33
C LYS A 14 -35.62 -21.99 -13.52
N SER A 15 -34.69 -22.90 -13.76
CA SER A 15 -34.75 -23.86 -14.88
C SER A 15 -35.95 -24.78 -14.78
N LYS A 16 -36.21 -25.32 -13.58
CA LYS A 16 -37.40 -26.18 -13.33
C LYS A 16 -38.71 -25.43 -13.58
N LYS A 17 -38.78 -24.17 -13.13
CA LYS A 17 -40.00 -23.34 -13.34
C LYS A 17 -40.28 -23.04 -14.82
N ASN A 18 -39.26 -23.01 -15.65
CA ASN A 18 -39.36 -22.72 -17.10
C ASN A 18 -39.39 -23.97 -17.97
N GLY A 19 -39.45 -25.18 -17.39
CA GLY A 19 -39.48 -26.44 -18.15
C GLY A 19 -38.23 -26.74 -19.00
N ASN A 20 -37.11 -26.08 -18.67
CA ASN A 20 -35.91 -26.06 -19.49
C ASN A 20 -34.85 -27.02 -18.93
N ASN A 21 -34.61 -28.13 -19.64
CA ASN A 21 -33.62 -29.17 -19.25
C ASN A 21 -32.18 -28.89 -19.77
N LYS A 22 -31.86 -27.60 -20.02
CA LYS A 22 -30.49 -27.24 -20.47
C LYS A 22 -29.46 -27.33 -19.36
N LYS A 23 -28.22 -27.65 -19.74
CA LYS A 23 -27.08 -27.59 -18.85
C LYS A 23 -26.95 -26.18 -18.25
N LEU A 24 -26.68 -26.07 -16.96
CA LEU A 24 -26.44 -24.79 -16.32
C LEU A 24 -25.08 -24.22 -16.76
N PRO A 25 -24.97 -22.89 -16.88
CA PRO A 25 -23.69 -22.27 -17.13
C PRO A 25 -22.76 -22.48 -15.93
N MET A 26 -21.46 -22.51 -16.19
CA MET A 26 -20.45 -22.57 -15.15
C MET A 26 -20.49 -21.29 -14.29
N VAL A 27 -20.49 -21.47 -12.98
CA VAL A 27 -20.27 -20.37 -12.03
C VAL A 27 -18.80 -20.34 -11.65
N ASN A 28 -18.16 -19.21 -11.87
CA ASN A 28 -16.79 -18.96 -11.46
C ASN A 28 -16.77 -17.85 -10.42
N ILE A 29 -16.13 -18.09 -9.28
CA ILE A 29 -15.97 -17.07 -8.21
C ILE A 29 -14.60 -16.45 -8.38
N LEU A 30 -14.58 -15.16 -8.56
CA LEU A 30 -13.40 -14.34 -8.63
C LEU A 30 -13.31 -13.46 -7.37
N VAL A 31 -12.18 -13.46 -6.70
CA VAL A 31 -11.89 -12.55 -5.58
C VAL A 31 -10.97 -11.47 -6.10
N PHE A 32 -11.45 -10.23 -6.07
CA PHE A 32 -10.66 -9.06 -6.42
C PHE A 32 -10.14 -8.44 -5.14
N TYR A 33 -8.82 -8.56 -4.90
CA TYR A 33 -8.18 -8.05 -3.71
C TYR A 33 -7.59 -6.67 -3.99
N THR A 34 -8.08 -5.69 -3.25
CA THR A 34 -7.75 -4.27 -3.42
C THR A 34 -6.86 -3.73 -2.29
N GLY A 35 -6.31 -4.62 -1.46
CA GLY A 35 -5.45 -4.19 -0.35
C GLY A 35 -4.11 -3.63 -0.84
N GLU A 36 -3.59 -2.67 -0.08
CA GLU A 36 -2.29 -2.02 -0.32
C GLU A 36 -1.11 -2.99 -0.23
N ARG A 37 -1.24 -4.03 0.62
CA ARG A 37 -0.21 -5.06 0.81
C ARG A 37 -0.54 -6.30 -0.02
N PRO A 38 0.46 -7.02 -0.55
CA PRO A 38 0.23 -8.29 -1.22
C PRO A 38 -0.53 -9.30 -0.35
N TRP A 39 -1.36 -10.13 -0.98
CA TRP A 39 -2.08 -11.19 -0.29
C TRP A 39 -1.13 -12.22 0.30
N ASN A 40 -1.19 -12.45 1.61
CA ASN A 40 -0.32 -13.38 2.34
C ASN A 40 -1.05 -14.56 3.00
N ALA A 41 -2.38 -14.69 2.79
CA ALA A 41 -3.16 -15.78 3.34
C ALA A 41 -3.27 -16.97 2.36
N ALA A 42 -3.77 -18.10 2.85
CA ALA A 42 -3.99 -19.29 2.04
C ALA A 42 -4.90 -19.02 0.83
N ARG A 43 -4.54 -19.60 -0.33
CA ARG A 43 -5.30 -19.47 -1.59
C ARG A 43 -6.06 -20.74 -1.95
N GLN A 44 -5.88 -21.80 -1.19
CA GLN A 44 -6.55 -23.07 -1.39
C GLN A 44 -6.75 -23.80 -0.06
N LEU A 45 -7.76 -24.66 0.00
CA LEU A 45 -8.18 -25.31 1.23
C LEU A 45 -7.08 -26.24 1.79
N SER A 46 -6.32 -26.90 0.93
CA SER A 46 -5.20 -27.78 1.32
C SER A 46 -4.10 -27.06 2.09
N GLN A 47 -4.01 -25.74 2.02
CA GLN A 47 -3.05 -24.96 2.82
C GLN A 47 -3.53 -24.69 4.25
N LEU A 48 -4.79 -24.99 4.56
CA LEU A 48 -5.44 -24.71 5.85
C LEU A 48 -5.80 -25.99 6.63
N VAL A 49 -5.87 -27.12 5.95
CA VAL A 49 -6.28 -28.39 6.55
C VAL A 49 -5.25 -29.47 6.30
N GLU A 50 -5.05 -30.35 7.30
CA GLU A 50 -4.27 -31.55 7.15
C GLU A 50 -5.14 -32.62 6.45
N VAL A 51 -4.70 -33.06 5.28
CA VAL A 51 -5.41 -34.07 4.49
C VAL A 51 -4.78 -35.42 4.72
N ASP A 52 -5.53 -36.34 5.29
CA ASP A 52 -5.09 -37.75 5.45
C ASP A 52 -4.93 -38.40 4.06
N GLU A 53 -3.77 -39.01 3.81
CA GLU A 53 -3.43 -39.65 2.52
C GLU A 53 -4.46 -40.65 2.04
N ARG A 54 -5.15 -41.35 2.98
CA ARG A 54 -6.20 -42.34 2.67
C ARG A 54 -7.44 -41.71 2.03
N PHE A 55 -7.66 -40.40 2.23
CA PHE A 55 -8.83 -39.68 1.74
C PHE A 55 -8.50 -38.64 0.66
N ILE A 56 -7.25 -38.59 0.19
CA ILE A 56 -6.81 -37.61 -0.79
C ILE A 56 -7.63 -37.65 -2.07
N ALA A 57 -8.07 -38.86 -2.50
CA ALA A 57 -8.90 -39.03 -3.69
C ALA A 57 -10.32 -38.46 -3.55
N CYS A 58 -10.79 -38.25 -2.31
CA CYS A 58 -12.10 -37.69 -2.00
C CYS A 58 -12.01 -36.22 -1.59
N PHE A 59 -10.82 -35.69 -1.43
CA PHE A 59 -10.60 -34.31 -1.02
C PHE A 59 -10.82 -33.35 -2.20
N HIS A 60 -11.71 -32.40 -2.02
CA HIS A 60 -11.94 -31.32 -3.00
C HIS A 60 -11.19 -30.06 -2.53
N ASP A 61 -10.05 -29.80 -3.17
CA ASP A 61 -9.24 -28.62 -2.88
C ASP A 61 -9.85 -27.40 -3.56
N TYR A 62 -10.55 -26.59 -2.78
CA TYR A 62 -11.15 -25.34 -3.27
C TYR A 62 -10.08 -24.27 -3.42
N LYS A 63 -9.77 -23.92 -4.66
CA LYS A 63 -8.87 -22.84 -5.01
C LYS A 63 -9.62 -21.51 -5.14
N MET A 64 -9.02 -20.47 -4.60
CA MET A 64 -9.50 -19.09 -4.77
C MET A 64 -8.91 -18.51 -6.05
N ASN A 65 -9.76 -18.06 -6.97
CA ASN A 65 -9.31 -17.29 -8.14
C ASN A 65 -9.10 -15.85 -7.69
N LEU A 66 -7.87 -15.53 -7.31
CA LEU A 66 -7.48 -14.25 -6.75
C LEU A 66 -6.85 -13.36 -7.82
N ILE A 67 -7.37 -12.14 -7.95
CA ILE A 67 -6.75 -11.03 -8.68
C ILE A 67 -6.29 -10.00 -7.66
N GLU A 68 -5.00 -9.69 -7.64
CA GLU A 68 -4.40 -8.74 -6.71
C GLU A 68 -3.96 -7.47 -7.46
N ILE A 69 -4.29 -6.30 -6.92
CA ILE A 69 -3.81 -5.03 -7.48
C ILE A 69 -2.31 -4.89 -7.26
N THR A 70 -1.83 -5.18 -6.04
CA THR A 70 -0.44 -4.95 -5.61
C THR A 70 0.52 -6.12 -5.85
N GLY A 71 0.03 -7.25 -6.39
CA GLY A 71 0.86 -8.42 -6.67
C GLY A 71 1.79 -8.22 -7.88
N ASN A 72 2.87 -9.01 -7.96
CA ASN A 72 3.81 -8.99 -9.10
C ASN A 72 3.22 -9.58 -10.40
N THR A 73 1.97 -10.03 -10.38
CA THR A 73 1.33 -10.64 -11.55
C THR A 73 0.87 -9.58 -12.52
N SER A 74 1.29 -9.72 -13.77
CA SER A 74 0.79 -8.93 -14.89
C SER A 74 -0.53 -9.50 -15.38
N TYR A 75 -1.58 -8.69 -15.44
CA TYR A 75 -2.89 -9.09 -15.97
C TYR A 75 -3.15 -8.39 -17.30
N ASN A 76 -3.80 -9.09 -18.21
CA ASN A 76 -4.21 -8.53 -19.48
C ASN A 76 -5.75 -8.41 -19.50
N PHE A 77 -6.24 -7.20 -19.35
CA PHE A 77 -7.67 -6.90 -19.39
C PHE A 77 -8.06 -6.40 -20.78
N ASN A 78 -9.15 -6.93 -21.34
CA ASN A 78 -9.67 -6.51 -22.63
C ASN A 78 -10.50 -5.22 -22.54
N GLU A 79 -11.08 -4.97 -21.37
CA GLU A 79 -11.90 -3.79 -21.10
C GLU A 79 -11.04 -2.65 -20.56
N GLU A 80 -11.04 -1.51 -21.27
CA GLU A 80 -10.23 -0.34 -20.93
C GLU A 80 -10.53 0.19 -19.51
N ASP A 81 -11.80 0.22 -19.11
CA ASP A 81 -12.21 0.69 -17.79
C ASP A 81 -11.63 -0.18 -16.66
N VAL A 82 -11.59 -1.51 -16.87
CA VAL A 82 -11.00 -2.45 -15.89
C VAL A 82 -9.49 -2.31 -15.86
N TYR A 83 -8.86 -2.16 -17.03
CA TYR A 83 -7.44 -1.89 -17.15
C TYR A 83 -7.07 -0.61 -16.38
N ASN A 84 -7.75 0.50 -16.66
CA ASN A 84 -7.50 1.78 -16.03
C ASN A 84 -7.70 1.72 -14.51
N LEU A 85 -8.81 1.12 -14.05
CA LEU A 85 -9.05 0.92 -12.61
C LEU A 85 -7.88 0.20 -11.94
N PHE A 86 -7.49 -0.94 -12.51
CA PHE A 86 -6.47 -1.79 -11.92
C PHE A 86 -5.10 -1.11 -11.87
N TYR A 87 -4.65 -0.56 -12.99
CA TYR A 87 -3.32 0.02 -13.09
C TYR A 87 -3.18 1.39 -12.41
N ILE A 88 -4.25 2.20 -12.36
CA ILE A 88 -4.23 3.46 -11.59
C ILE A 88 -4.13 3.15 -10.09
N CYS A 89 -4.98 2.25 -9.55
CA CYS A 89 -4.86 1.84 -8.15
C CYS A 89 -3.47 1.30 -7.82
N ARG A 90 -2.92 0.46 -8.70
CA ARG A 90 -1.57 -0.08 -8.55
C ARG A 90 -0.51 1.01 -8.50
N SER A 91 -0.56 1.95 -9.44
CA SER A 91 0.38 3.07 -9.50
C SER A 91 0.32 3.99 -8.27
N ILE A 92 -0.85 4.10 -7.64
CA ILE A 92 -1.01 4.82 -6.39
C ILE A 92 -0.34 4.07 -5.24
N TYR A 93 -0.57 2.76 -5.11
CA TYR A 93 -0.04 1.95 -4.01
C TYR A 93 1.48 1.76 -4.08
N ASP A 94 2.05 1.58 -5.26
CA ASP A 94 3.50 1.43 -5.45
C ASP A 94 4.23 2.77 -5.66
N GLN A 95 3.47 3.87 -5.62
CA GLN A 95 3.97 5.23 -5.81
C GLN A 95 4.63 5.49 -7.17
N SER A 96 4.41 4.62 -8.15
CA SER A 96 4.99 4.74 -9.50
C SER A 96 4.27 5.74 -10.40
N ILE A 97 3.19 6.33 -9.93
CA ILE A 97 2.40 7.33 -10.67
C ILE A 97 3.24 8.55 -11.11
N TYR A 98 4.42 8.76 -10.48
CA TYR A 98 5.37 9.84 -10.83
C TYR A 98 6.20 9.59 -12.07
N GLU A 99 6.36 8.34 -12.47
CA GLU A 99 7.32 7.95 -13.50
C GLU A 99 6.76 8.08 -14.93
N GLY A 100 5.72 8.90 -15.13
CA GLY A 100 5.16 9.17 -16.45
C GLY A 100 4.03 8.24 -16.87
N THR A 101 3.33 7.65 -15.93
CA THR A 101 2.13 6.83 -16.16
C THR A 101 0.99 7.60 -16.80
N SER A 102 0.96 8.93 -16.67
CA SER A 102 -0.02 9.80 -17.32
C SER A 102 -0.10 9.62 -18.83
N ASN A 103 1.00 9.32 -19.50
CA ASN A 103 1.04 9.10 -20.94
C ASN A 103 0.35 7.78 -21.36
N HIS A 104 0.03 6.89 -20.44
CA HIS A 104 -0.60 5.60 -20.71
C HIS A 104 -2.12 5.63 -20.60
N PHE A 105 -2.68 6.51 -19.77
CA PHE A 105 -4.11 6.47 -19.43
C PHE A 105 -4.95 7.51 -20.19
N GLY A 106 -4.38 8.63 -20.62
CA GLY A 106 -5.12 9.68 -21.32
C GLY A 106 -6.38 10.12 -20.56
N LEU A 107 -7.53 10.09 -21.25
CA LEU A 107 -8.84 10.43 -20.69
C LEU A 107 -9.49 9.21 -20.02
N VAL A 108 -9.65 9.25 -18.71
CA VAL A 108 -10.26 8.20 -17.90
C VAL A 108 -11.68 8.61 -17.50
N LYS A 109 -12.62 7.67 -17.54
CA LYS A 109 -14.01 7.92 -17.12
C LYS A 109 -14.07 8.26 -15.63
N SER A 110 -14.87 9.28 -15.29
CA SER A 110 -15.08 9.67 -13.89
C SER A 110 -15.66 8.57 -13.03
N SER A 111 -16.46 7.66 -13.61
CA SER A 111 -16.97 6.46 -12.91
C SER A 111 -15.84 5.53 -12.44
N VAL A 112 -14.79 5.37 -13.24
CA VAL A 112 -13.59 4.58 -12.88
C VAL A 112 -12.83 5.28 -11.77
N LEU A 113 -12.60 6.60 -11.88
CA LEU A 113 -11.87 7.39 -10.88
C LEU A 113 -12.62 7.48 -9.54
N LYS A 114 -13.96 7.46 -9.52
CA LYS A 114 -14.75 7.33 -8.30
C LYS A 114 -14.46 6.02 -7.56
N VAL A 115 -14.34 4.92 -8.30
CA VAL A 115 -13.97 3.63 -7.72
C VAL A 115 -12.52 3.66 -7.23
N VAL A 116 -11.59 4.21 -8.02
CA VAL A 116 -10.19 4.40 -7.61
C VAL A 116 -10.13 5.15 -6.27
N LYS A 117 -10.82 6.30 -6.17
CA LYS A 117 -10.87 7.10 -4.94
C LYS A 117 -11.38 6.28 -3.74
N THR A 118 -12.45 5.51 -3.95
CA THR A 118 -13.03 4.67 -2.90
C THR A 118 -12.08 3.57 -2.43
N LEU A 119 -11.27 3.00 -3.32
CA LEU A 119 -10.36 1.91 -3.02
C LEU A 119 -9.04 2.38 -2.40
N THR A 120 -8.54 3.55 -2.81
CA THR A 120 -7.21 4.05 -2.45
C THR A 120 -7.24 5.21 -1.46
N ASP A 121 -8.43 5.74 -1.18
CA ASP A 121 -8.66 6.88 -0.27
C ASP A 121 -7.82 8.13 -0.60
N VAL A 122 -7.50 8.34 -1.88
CA VAL A 122 -6.69 9.48 -2.31
C VAL A 122 -7.48 10.79 -2.24
N GLU A 123 -6.90 11.82 -1.65
CA GLU A 123 -7.54 13.13 -1.46
C GLU A 123 -7.52 14.00 -2.73
N TRP A 124 -6.54 13.79 -3.63
CA TRP A 124 -6.38 14.62 -4.83
C TRP A 124 -7.43 14.40 -5.93
N LEU A 125 -8.23 13.33 -5.84
CA LEU A 125 -9.41 13.15 -6.68
C LEU A 125 -10.60 13.89 -6.06
N ASP A 126 -11.00 15.00 -6.68
CA ASP A 126 -12.14 15.78 -6.25
C ASP A 126 -13.45 15.14 -6.70
N LEU A 127 -14.35 14.86 -5.74
CA LEU A 127 -15.65 14.24 -6.02
C LEU A 127 -16.57 15.15 -6.82
N GLU A 128 -16.54 16.48 -6.56
CA GLU A 128 -17.37 17.45 -7.28
C GLU A 128 -16.97 17.49 -8.76
N GLU A 129 -15.67 17.54 -9.05
CA GLU A 129 -15.16 17.46 -10.42
C GLU A 129 -15.52 16.13 -11.12
N LEU A 130 -15.47 15.00 -10.36
CA LEU A 130 -15.86 13.70 -10.87
C LEU A 130 -17.36 13.58 -11.15
N GLU A 131 -18.19 14.43 -10.56
CA GLU A 131 -19.64 14.51 -10.83
C GLU A 131 -19.96 15.39 -12.05
N GLU A 132 -19.19 16.45 -12.23
CA GLU A 132 -19.43 17.41 -13.33
C GLU A 132 -18.88 16.92 -14.68
N LYS A 133 -17.78 16.20 -14.68
CA LYS A 133 -17.10 15.76 -15.89
C LYS A 133 -17.31 14.25 -16.14
N GLU A 134 -17.63 13.87 -17.37
CA GLU A 134 -17.74 12.47 -17.77
C GLU A 134 -16.38 11.75 -17.81
N LYS A 135 -15.33 12.47 -18.22
CA LYS A 135 -13.95 11.99 -18.31
C LYS A 135 -12.99 13.04 -17.79
N ILE A 136 -11.90 12.59 -17.18
CA ILE A 136 -10.81 13.43 -16.68
C ILE A 136 -9.51 13.01 -17.33
N GLU A 137 -8.68 13.97 -17.69
CA GLU A 137 -7.34 13.73 -18.20
C GLU A 137 -6.39 13.43 -17.04
N MET A 138 -5.77 12.26 -17.09
CA MET A 138 -4.90 11.77 -16.01
C MET A 138 -3.70 12.68 -15.76
N CYS A 139 -3.18 13.36 -16.80
CA CYS A 139 -2.12 14.36 -16.65
C CYS A 139 -2.46 15.48 -15.64
N GLU A 140 -3.71 15.97 -15.64
CA GLU A 140 -4.15 16.99 -14.70
C GLU A 140 -4.33 16.45 -13.28
N ALA A 141 -4.86 15.22 -13.17
CA ALA A 141 -4.99 14.53 -11.90
C ALA A 141 -3.63 14.26 -11.27
N GLU A 142 -2.65 13.81 -12.06
CA GLU A 142 -1.28 13.57 -11.63
C GLU A 142 -0.59 14.86 -11.14
N LYS A 143 -0.74 15.98 -11.86
CA LYS A 143 -0.18 17.28 -11.42
C LYS A 143 -0.70 17.69 -10.06
N ARG A 144 -2.03 17.59 -9.84
CA ARG A 144 -2.64 17.89 -8.54
C ARG A 144 -2.09 17.02 -7.43
N TRP A 145 -1.93 15.74 -7.71
CA TRP A 145 -1.36 14.81 -6.75
C TRP A 145 0.10 15.18 -6.40
N LEU A 146 0.93 15.49 -7.40
CA LEU A 146 2.29 15.97 -7.20
C LEU A 146 2.35 17.22 -6.34
N GLU A 147 1.41 18.15 -6.52
CA GLU A 147 1.32 19.35 -5.69
C GLU A 147 1.01 19.03 -4.22
N VAL A 148 0.08 18.13 -3.97
CA VAL A 148 -0.25 17.67 -2.61
C VAL A 148 0.96 16.96 -1.97
N LYS A 149 1.53 15.98 -2.65
CA LYS A 149 2.67 15.20 -2.15
C LYS A 149 3.93 16.06 -1.97
N SER A 150 4.17 17.01 -2.84
CA SER A 150 5.31 17.93 -2.67
C SER A 150 5.24 18.77 -1.39
N LYS A 151 4.03 19.10 -0.94
CA LYS A 151 3.82 19.81 0.34
C LYS A 151 4.07 18.88 1.53
N GLU A 152 3.56 17.65 1.48
CA GLU A 152 3.79 16.63 2.51
C GLU A 152 5.29 16.35 2.67
N TRP A 153 5.99 16.06 1.57
CA TRP A 153 7.44 15.79 1.60
C TRP A 153 8.29 16.96 2.10
N LYS A 154 7.89 18.19 1.74
CA LYS A 154 8.57 19.38 2.30
C LYS A 154 8.38 19.44 3.80
N ALA A 155 7.18 19.18 4.32
CA ALA A 155 6.90 19.18 5.75
C ALA A 155 7.70 18.08 6.48
N GLU A 156 7.68 16.86 5.97
CA GLU A 156 8.47 15.74 6.52
C GLU A 156 9.98 16.01 6.46
N GLY A 157 10.47 16.56 5.35
CA GLY A 157 11.88 16.91 5.19
C GLY A 157 12.33 18.00 6.16
N ILE A 158 11.48 19.01 6.41
CA ILE A 158 11.74 20.07 7.40
C ILE A 158 11.77 19.45 8.81
N GLU A 159 10.79 18.63 9.18
CA GLU A 159 10.71 17.98 10.48
C GLU A 159 11.94 17.11 10.74
N LEU A 160 12.30 16.27 9.77
CA LEU A 160 13.50 15.43 9.84
C LEU A 160 14.78 16.27 9.96
N GLY A 161 14.89 17.35 9.15
CA GLY A 161 16.03 18.27 9.19
C GLY A 161 16.16 18.99 10.53
N ILE A 162 15.05 19.45 11.11
CA ILE A 162 15.04 20.06 12.46
C ILE A 162 15.50 19.04 13.51
N LYS A 163 14.97 17.83 13.49
CA LYS A 163 15.34 16.77 14.44
C LYS A 163 16.83 16.47 14.38
N GLN A 164 17.34 16.23 13.17
CA GLN A 164 18.78 15.97 12.95
C GLN A 164 19.64 17.15 13.37
N GLY A 165 19.22 18.37 13.05
CA GLY A 165 19.93 19.59 13.44
C GLY A 165 19.98 19.80 14.96
N ILE A 166 18.91 19.50 15.67
CA ILE A 166 18.88 19.55 17.15
C ILE A 166 19.82 18.49 17.72
N GLU A 167 19.75 17.24 17.26
CA GLU A 167 20.61 16.15 17.72
C GLU A 167 22.09 16.49 17.54
N GLN A 168 22.47 16.93 16.34
CA GLN A 168 23.84 17.36 16.05
C GLN A 168 24.27 18.59 16.87
N GLY A 169 23.39 19.57 17.02
CA GLY A 169 23.65 20.77 17.82
C GLY A 169 23.90 20.47 19.31
N VAL A 170 23.11 19.54 19.86
CA VAL A 170 23.29 19.08 21.26
C VAL A 170 24.63 18.36 21.40
N GLU A 171 24.93 17.47 20.48
CA GLU A 171 26.18 16.68 20.50
C GLU A 171 27.42 17.59 20.41
N LEU A 172 27.45 18.50 19.42
CA LEU A 172 28.51 19.49 19.28
C LEU A 172 28.62 20.42 20.49
N GLY A 173 27.48 20.86 21.04
CA GLY A 173 27.44 21.67 22.26
C GLY A 173 28.03 20.95 23.47
N GLN A 174 27.75 19.67 23.63
CA GLN A 174 28.34 18.84 24.69
C GLN A 174 29.85 18.70 24.52
N VAL A 175 30.31 18.39 23.30
CA VAL A 175 31.76 18.29 23.00
C VAL A 175 32.46 19.60 23.34
N PHE A 176 31.90 20.72 22.89
CA PHE A 176 32.46 22.04 23.17
C PHE A 176 32.51 22.35 24.67
N LEU A 177 31.44 22.02 25.39
CA LEU A 177 31.37 22.21 26.84
C LEU A 177 32.47 21.41 27.57
N TYR A 178 32.60 20.12 27.24
CA TYR A 178 33.59 19.25 27.86
C TYR A 178 35.04 19.70 27.53
N LYS A 179 35.32 20.07 26.29
CA LYS A 179 36.62 20.62 25.88
C LYS A 179 36.94 21.92 26.63
N THR A 180 35.94 22.76 26.85
CA THR A 180 36.11 24.02 27.63
C THR A 180 36.37 23.74 29.12
N MET A 181 35.67 22.80 29.73
CA MET A 181 35.90 22.41 31.12
C MET A 181 37.30 21.87 31.34
N ILE A 182 37.83 21.04 30.42
CA ILE A 182 39.21 20.55 30.46
C ILE A 182 40.21 21.72 30.32
N LYS A 183 39.97 22.64 29.39
CA LYS A 183 40.81 23.83 29.21
C LYS A 183 40.87 24.72 30.47
N ASN A 184 39.80 24.74 31.24
CA ASN A 184 39.72 25.47 32.52
C ASN A 184 40.26 24.68 33.70
N GLY A 185 40.94 23.53 33.47
CA GLY A 185 41.67 22.77 34.48
C GLY A 185 40.87 21.67 35.19
N MET A 186 39.65 21.40 34.79
CA MET A 186 38.88 20.30 35.35
C MET A 186 39.37 18.96 34.83
N SER A 187 39.53 18.00 35.75
CA SER A 187 39.86 16.64 35.38
C SER A 187 38.66 15.87 34.78
N VAL A 188 38.93 14.86 33.98
CA VAL A 188 37.91 13.98 33.39
C VAL A 188 36.97 13.38 34.44
N ASN A 189 37.49 13.04 35.63
CA ASN A 189 36.69 12.50 36.73
C ASN A 189 35.76 13.55 37.36
N GLU A 190 36.17 14.81 37.45
CA GLU A 190 35.31 15.89 37.92
C GLU A 190 34.20 16.20 36.93
N ILE A 191 34.51 16.27 35.62
CA ILE A 191 33.53 16.48 34.58
C ILE A 191 32.49 15.32 34.54
N SER A 192 32.95 14.08 34.67
CA SER A 192 32.10 12.90 34.78
C SER A 192 31.08 13.02 35.91
N LYS A 193 31.51 13.50 37.09
CA LYS A 193 30.62 13.71 38.24
C LYS A 193 29.65 14.87 38.05
N VAL A 194 30.13 16.01 37.55
CA VAL A 194 29.34 17.23 37.39
C VAL A 194 28.28 17.02 36.28
N CYS A 195 28.64 16.38 35.18
CA CYS A 195 27.75 16.16 34.03
C CYS A 195 26.96 14.84 34.09
N SER A 196 27.17 14.02 35.14
CA SER A 196 26.51 12.71 35.30
C SER A 196 26.72 11.79 34.11
N ILE A 197 27.89 11.82 33.49
CA ILE A 197 28.29 11.01 32.34
C ILE A 197 29.40 10.03 32.71
N SER A 198 29.43 8.83 32.17
CA SER A 198 30.51 7.88 32.45
C SER A 198 31.86 8.38 31.89
N VAL A 199 32.96 8.08 32.59
CA VAL A 199 34.31 8.42 32.13
C VAL A 199 34.62 7.85 30.74
N GLU A 200 34.12 6.65 30.47
CA GLU A 200 34.31 5.99 29.17
C GLU A 200 33.56 6.72 28.04
N SER A 201 32.30 7.12 28.27
CA SER A 201 31.51 7.91 27.34
C SER A 201 32.15 9.28 27.10
N LEU A 202 32.62 9.94 28.16
CA LEU A 202 33.30 11.23 28.04
C LEU A 202 34.59 11.14 27.21
N LYS A 203 35.41 10.09 27.41
CA LYS A 203 36.62 9.85 26.62
C LYS A 203 36.31 9.61 25.16
N ARG A 204 35.22 8.85 24.83
CA ARG A 204 34.79 8.62 23.46
C ARG A 204 34.41 9.92 22.77
N VAL A 205 33.58 10.74 23.41
CA VAL A 205 33.12 12.03 22.86
C VAL A 205 34.25 13.03 22.67
N LEU A 206 35.34 12.92 23.45
CA LEU A 206 36.54 13.79 23.32
C LEU A 206 37.56 13.29 22.31
N SER A 207 37.48 12.02 21.86
CA SER A 207 38.42 11.43 20.89
C SER A 207 37.96 11.63 19.42
N ASP A 208 36.69 11.91 19.22
CA ASP A 208 36.11 12.33 17.95
C ASP A 208 36.20 13.85 17.80
#